data_9d285bee5d2889ba3fc494af98c96d26
#
_entry.id   9d285bee5d2889ba3fc494af98c96d26
#
_cell.length_a   1.000
_cell.length_b   1.000
_cell.length_c   1.000
_cell.angle_alpha   90.00
_cell.angle_beta   90.00
_cell.angle_gamma   90.00
#
_symmetry.space_group_name_H-M   'P 1'
#
loop_
_entity.id
_entity.type
_entity.pdbx_description
1 polymer ?
#
loop_
_entity_poly.entity_id
_entity_poly.type
_entity_poly.pdbx_seq_one_letter_code
_entity_poly.pdbx_strand_id
1 'polypeptide(L)'
;MISKAAQNKWRIKDPVGELPCNDRRQSEGKVDHIERKSMAASALSKIKRVVVSAAMKAILLARFITVSLFFLLCCLVLPAAAKAGSPTEQVRATVDKVLTIVRSPNSKSKPQMDEQRAKLIEVIYPRFDFPEMAKRSLGPNWTRRTPEEQLEFVGIFAALMGRAYADNIESYTSQNVLYTRESEDQNYAQVDTKIVGDSQPPLAINYKLHRVDKEWKVYDLVIADISVVNNYRSQFDRVIARSSFAELVRTMKAKQP
;
A
#
# COMPACT_ATOMS: atom_id res chain seq x y z
N MET A 1 -16.62 6.22 65.17
CA MET A 1 -16.53 6.86 66.51
C MET A 1 -17.06 8.26 66.31
N ILE A 2 -18.29 8.52 66.72
CA ILE A 2 -18.68 9.21 67.99
C ILE A 2 -18.42 10.70 67.80
N SER A 3 -19.34 11.67 67.93
CA SER A 3 -20.56 11.82 68.72
C SER A 3 -21.10 13.21 68.45
N LYS A 4 -22.35 13.39 68.14
CA LYS A 4 -23.42 13.88 69.07
C LYS A 4 -23.03 15.17 69.78
N ALA A 5 -23.79 16.13 69.67
CA ALA A 5 -25.03 16.57 70.35
C ALA A 5 -24.84 18.04 70.71
N ALA A 6 -25.69 18.91 70.94
CA ALA A 6 -27.07 18.94 71.32
C ALA A 6 -27.46 20.42 71.33
N GLN A 7 -28.61 20.78 70.85
CA GLN A 7 -29.84 21.03 71.65
C GLN A 7 -29.87 22.29 72.51
N ASN A 8 -30.94 23.01 72.18
CA ASN A 8 -31.83 23.69 73.12
C ASN A 8 -31.44 25.10 73.53
N LYS A 9 -32.28 25.97 73.63
CA LYS A 9 -33.63 26.20 74.21
C LYS A 9 -33.82 27.69 74.38
N TRP A 10 -34.87 28.25 74.35
CA TRP A 10 -36.05 28.67 75.08
C TRP A 10 -36.67 29.93 74.43
N ARG A 11 -37.88 29.96 74.01
CA ARG A 11 -39.18 30.09 74.66
C ARG A 11 -39.55 31.54 75.15
N ILE A 12 -40.67 32.04 74.58
CA ILE A 12 -41.87 32.65 75.20
C ILE A 12 -41.77 34.11 75.62
N LYS A 13 -42.63 34.99 75.11
CA LYS A 13 -43.98 35.34 75.58
C LYS A 13 -44.53 36.53 74.84
N ASP A 14 -45.74 36.43 74.37
CA ASP A 14 -46.71 37.53 74.20
C ASP A 14 -47.01 38.17 75.50
N PRO A 15 -47.65 39.36 75.58
CA PRO A 15 -49.00 39.54 75.03
C PRO A 15 -49.42 40.95 74.61
N VAL A 16 -50.44 41.00 73.78
CA VAL A 16 -51.67 41.86 73.78
C VAL A 16 -51.54 43.37 73.81
N GLY A 17 -52.16 44.00 72.85
CA GLY A 17 -52.64 45.34 72.94
C GLY A 17 -52.96 46.08 71.66
N GLU A 18 -54.25 46.05 71.27
CA GLU A 18 -55.03 47.12 70.64
C GLU A 18 -54.74 47.58 69.20
N LEU A 19 -55.70 47.35 68.36
CA LEU A 19 -56.09 48.08 67.15
C LEU A 19 -56.41 49.54 67.52
N PRO A 20 -56.44 50.52 66.59
CA PRO A 20 -57.10 50.40 65.28
C PRO A 20 -56.49 51.30 64.16
N CYS A 21 -57.06 51.16 63.00
CA CYS A 21 -57.32 52.09 61.91
C CYS A 21 -56.29 52.40 60.85
N ASN A 22 -56.74 52.02 59.69
CA ASN A 22 -56.69 52.80 58.44
C ASN A 22 -55.34 52.84 57.68
N ASP A 23 -55.15 51.90 56.80
CA ASP A 23 -54.47 52.32 55.60
C ASP A 23 -54.84 51.44 54.39
N ARG A 24 -55.97 51.71 53.78
CA ARG A 24 -56.41 51.13 52.50
C ARG A 24 -55.61 51.63 51.31
N ARG A 25 -54.63 52.50 51.48
CA ARG A 25 -53.79 53.04 50.39
C ARG A 25 -52.45 52.41 50.25
N GLN A 26 -51.99 51.56 51.17
CA GLN A 26 -50.68 50.90 51.05
C GLN A 26 -50.74 49.50 50.43
N SER A 27 -51.93 48.88 50.33
CA SER A 27 -52.08 47.56 49.73
C SER A 27 -52.14 47.60 48.23
N GLU A 28 -52.68 48.67 47.61
CA GLU A 28 -52.72 48.71 46.11
C GLU A 28 -51.34 48.94 45.49
N GLY A 29 -50.47 49.73 46.08
CA GLY A 29 -49.10 49.96 45.59
C GLY A 29 -48.17 48.71 45.70
N LYS A 30 -48.39 47.81 46.66
CA LYS A 30 -47.62 46.59 46.82
C LYS A 30 -48.06 45.53 45.85
N VAL A 31 -49.31 45.42 45.52
CA VAL A 31 -49.83 44.46 44.56
C VAL A 31 -49.34 44.79 43.17
N ASP A 32 -49.42 46.03 42.73
CA ASP A 32 -48.90 46.48 41.45
C ASP A 32 -47.40 46.29 41.30
N HIS A 33 -46.63 46.44 42.37
CA HIS A 33 -45.19 46.25 42.31
C HIS A 33 -44.79 44.75 42.23
N ILE A 34 -45.57 43.85 42.84
CA ILE A 34 -45.36 42.40 42.77
C ILE A 34 -45.79 41.89 41.41
N GLU A 35 -46.89 42.33 40.82
CA GLU A 35 -47.33 41.95 39.49
C GLU A 35 -46.34 42.42 38.42
N ARG A 36 -45.84 43.68 38.48
CA ARG A 36 -44.82 44.17 37.56
C ARG A 36 -43.53 43.38 37.66
N LYS A 37 -43.06 42.97 38.83
CA LYS A 37 -41.91 42.12 39.03
C LYS A 37 -42.14 40.73 38.50
N SER A 38 -43.33 40.12 38.66
CA SER A 38 -43.68 38.80 38.15
C SER A 38 -43.76 38.77 36.62
N MET A 39 -44.38 39.83 36.03
CA MET A 39 -44.41 39.96 34.55
C MET A 39 -43.03 40.17 33.96
N ALA A 40 -42.19 41.01 34.59
CA ALA A 40 -40.82 41.22 34.14
C ALA A 40 -39.96 39.91 34.26
N ALA A 41 -40.12 39.16 35.34
CA ALA A 41 -39.46 37.89 35.51
C ALA A 41 -39.93 36.85 34.49
N SER A 42 -41.23 36.80 34.17
CA SER A 42 -41.81 35.94 33.14
C SER A 42 -41.32 36.31 31.74
N ALA A 43 -41.29 37.60 31.41
CA ALA A 43 -40.75 38.10 30.14
C ALA A 43 -39.25 37.78 30.00
N LEU A 44 -38.46 37.99 31.07
CA LEU A 44 -37.04 37.67 31.07
C LEU A 44 -36.74 36.16 30.88
N SER A 45 -37.58 35.31 31.49
CA SER A 45 -37.48 33.87 31.35
C SER A 45 -37.84 33.38 29.93
N LYS A 46 -38.80 34.04 29.27
CA LYS A 46 -39.14 33.77 27.86
C LYS A 46 -38.03 34.20 26.93
N ILE A 47 -37.45 35.38 27.13
CA ILE A 47 -36.34 35.90 26.34
C ILE A 47 -35.09 34.97 26.51
N LYS A 48 -34.76 34.59 27.75
CA LYS A 48 -33.64 33.64 27.98
C LYS A 48 -33.87 32.33 27.28
N ARG A 49 -35.06 31.75 27.28
CA ARG A 49 -35.37 30.50 26.57
C ARG A 49 -35.23 30.64 25.06
N VAL A 50 -35.70 31.74 24.49
CA VAL A 50 -35.57 31.99 23.04
C VAL A 50 -34.12 32.18 22.64
N VAL A 51 -33.35 32.96 23.41
CA VAL A 51 -31.91 33.19 23.15
C VAL A 51 -31.09 31.89 23.28
N VAL A 52 -31.34 31.08 24.32
CA VAL A 52 -30.67 29.81 24.53
C VAL A 52 -31.03 28.82 23.40
N SER A 53 -32.30 28.77 22.98
CA SER A 53 -32.73 27.92 21.87
C SER A 53 -32.13 28.36 20.54
N ALA A 54 -32.04 29.66 20.29
CA ALA A 54 -31.37 30.17 19.06
C ALA A 54 -29.87 29.90 19.05
N ALA A 55 -29.20 30.11 20.19
CA ALA A 55 -27.78 29.83 20.35
C ALA A 55 -27.48 28.32 20.17
N MET A 56 -28.32 27.45 20.73
CA MET A 56 -28.17 25.99 20.60
C MET A 56 -28.36 25.52 19.16
N LYS A 57 -29.34 26.10 18.43
CA LYS A 57 -29.54 25.82 17.00
C LYS A 57 -28.34 26.29 16.15
N ALA A 58 -27.80 27.49 16.45
CA ALA A 58 -26.62 27.99 15.76
C ALA A 58 -25.37 27.12 15.99
N ILE A 59 -25.17 26.63 17.22
CA ILE A 59 -24.05 25.69 17.54
C ILE A 59 -24.22 24.34 16.83
N LEU A 60 -25.46 23.83 16.79
CA LEU A 60 -25.76 22.58 16.06
C LEU A 60 -25.53 22.76 14.56
N LEU A 61 -25.99 23.88 13.98
CA LEU A 61 -25.77 24.17 12.56
C LEU A 61 -24.28 24.31 12.23
N ALA A 62 -23.52 25.02 13.08
CA ALA A 62 -22.08 25.16 12.91
C ALA A 62 -21.34 23.80 12.99
N ARG A 63 -21.76 22.92 13.90
CA ARG A 63 -21.23 21.55 13.99
C ARG A 63 -21.56 20.70 12.76
N PHE A 64 -22.77 20.81 12.21
CA PHE A 64 -23.14 20.13 10.97
C PHE A 64 -22.33 20.62 9.77
N ILE A 65 -22.10 21.94 9.69
CA ILE A 65 -21.28 22.53 8.62
C ILE A 65 -19.81 22.08 8.74
N THR A 66 -19.24 22.06 9.94
CA THR A 66 -17.85 21.63 10.15
C THR A 66 -17.66 20.12 9.88
N VAL A 67 -18.61 19.27 10.29
CA VAL A 67 -18.57 17.82 10.00
C VAL A 67 -18.75 17.56 8.51
N SER A 68 -19.69 18.28 7.84
CA SER A 68 -19.89 18.18 6.40
C SER A 68 -18.68 18.64 5.60
N LEU A 69 -18.03 19.73 6.02
CA LEU A 69 -16.82 20.26 5.38
C LEU A 69 -15.64 19.31 5.59
N PHE A 70 -15.53 18.68 6.76
CA PHE A 70 -14.52 17.67 7.05
C PHE A 70 -14.73 16.40 6.21
N PHE A 71 -15.98 15.97 6.03
CA PHE A 71 -16.31 14.81 5.16
C PHE A 71 -16.04 15.13 3.69
N LEU A 72 -16.34 16.35 3.23
CA LEU A 72 -16.05 16.79 1.86
C LEU A 72 -14.54 16.87 1.61
N LEU A 73 -13.75 17.35 2.59
CA LEU A 73 -12.29 17.41 2.50
C LEU A 73 -11.66 16.01 2.54
N CYS A 74 -12.24 15.09 3.32
CA CYS A 74 -11.77 13.68 3.38
C CYS A 74 -12.03 12.93 2.06
N CYS A 75 -13.08 13.25 1.32
CA CYS A 75 -13.36 12.67 0.00
C CYS A 75 -12.43 13.21 -1.11
N LEU A 76 -11.77 14.36 -0.90
CA LEU A 76 -10.79 14.91 -1.87
C LEU A 76 -9.40 14.28 -1.76
N VAL A 77 -9.11 13.52 -0.68
CA VAL A 77 -7.88 12.74 -0.52
C VAL A 77 -8.17 11.27 -0.87
N LEU A 78 -8.81 11.03 -2.02
CA LEU A 78 -8.72 9.71 -2.63
C LEU A 78 -7.27 9.56 -3.09
N PRO A 79 -6.51 8.55 -2.59
CA PRO A 79 -5.23 8.25 -3.20
C PRO A 79 -5.54 7.99 -4.68
N ALA A 80 -4.99 8.79 -5.58
CA ALA A 80 -4.94 8.44 -6.98
C ALA A 80 -4.33 7.05 -7.00
N ALA A 81 -5.13 6.03 -7.30
CA ALA A 81 -4.62 4.68 -7.50
C ALA A 81 -3.56 4.84 -8.58
N ALA A 82 -2.29 4.79 -8.18
CA ALA A 82 -1.17 4.85 -9.09
C ALA A 82 -1.45 3.75 -10.12
N LYS A 83 -1.77 4.15 -11.34
CA LYS A 83 -2.04 3.23 -12.44
C LYS A 83 -0.73 2.46 -12.58
N ALA A 84 -0.75 1.17 -12.30
CA ALA A 84 0.40 0.34 -12.54
C ALA A 84 0.84 0.61 -13.99
N GLY A 85 2.11 1.02 -14.17
CA GLY A 85 2.60 1.39 -15.49
C GLY A 85 2.39 0.26 -16.50
N SER A 86 2.39 0.60 -17.79
CA SER A 86 2.23 -0.40 -18.86
C SER A 86 3.33 -1.48 -18.76
N PRO A 87 3.14 -2.66 -19.38
CA PRO A 87 4.18 -3.68 -19.46
C PRO A 87 5.52 -3.12 -19.95
N THR A 88 5.48 -2.31 -21.02
CA THR A 88 6.69 -1.69 -21.58
C THR A 88 7.34 -0.70 -20.61
N GLU A 89 6.57 0.13 -19.92
CA GLU A 89 7.11 1.08 -18.95
C GLU A 89 7.84 0.35 -17.82
N GLN A 90 7.27 -0.75 -17.32
CA GLN A 90 7.87 -1.52 -16.22
C GLN A 90 9.12 -2.30 -16.65
N VAL A 91 9.12 -2.88 -17.86
CA VAL A 91 10.31 -3.52 -18.45
C VAL A 91 11.39 -2.47 -18.69
N ARG A 92 11.04 -1.34 -19.31
CA ARG A 92 11.97 -0.24 -19.59
C ARG A 92 12.63 0.27 -18.31
N ALA A 93 11.86 0.56 -17.27
CA ALA A 93 12.39 1.03 -16.00
C ALA A 93 13.42 0.06 -15.38
N THR A 94 13.24 -1.24 -15.58
CA THR A 94 14.20 -2.25 -15.13
C THR A 94 15.44 -2.28 -16.03
N VAL A 95 15.25 -2.29 -17.36
CA VAL A 95 16.34 -2.28 -18.34
C VAL A 95 17.21 -1.03 -18.20
N ASP A 96 16.63 0.14 -18.03
CA ASP A 96 17.36 1.40 -17.86
C ASP A 96 18.25 1.38 -16.62
N LYS A 97 17.76 0.81 -15.50
CA LYS A 97 18.57 0.59 -14.29
C LYS A 97 19.73 -0.38 -14.54
N VAL A 98 19.46 -1.48 -15.24
CA VAL A 98 20.49 -2.47 -15.62
C VAL A 98 21.57 -1.80 -16.48
N LEU A 99 21.18 -1.07 -17.51
CA LEU A 99 22.12 -0.35 -18.36
C LEU A 99 22.94 0.71 -17.60
N THR A 100 22.33 1.38 -16.63
CA THR A 100 23.03 2.34 -15.76
C THR A 100 24.12 1.64 -14.93
N ILE A 101 23.83 0.46 -14.38
CA ILE A 101 24.78 -0.32 -13.58
C ILE A 101 25.92 -0.84 -14.48
N VAL A 102 25.58 -1.41 -15.63
CA VAL A 102 26.58 -2.00 -16.56
C VAL A 102 27.51 -0.94 -17.16
N ARG A 103 26.98 0.27 -17.45
CA ARG A 103 27.75 1.40 -18.01
C ARG A 103 28.55 2.18 -16.99
N SER A 104 28.36 1.91 -15.70
CA SER A 104 29.14 2.58 -14.65
C SER A 104 30.62 2.27 -14.83
N PRO A 105 31.52 3.25 -14.76
CA PRO A 105 32.96 3.02 -14.86
C PRO A 105 33.40 2.16 -13.66
N ASN A 106 33.61 0.90 -13.90
CA ASN A 106 34.10 -0.03 -12.89
C ASN A 106 35.56 -0.34 -13.12
N SER A 107 36.35 -0.35 -12.07
CA SER A 107 37.64 -0.99 -12.13
C SER A 107 37.43 -2.50 -12.28
N LYS A 108 38.28 -3.16 -13.04
CA LYS A 108 38.19 -4.59 -13.33
C LYS A 108 38.63 -5.47 -12.14
N SER A 109 38.54 -4.98 -10.91
CA SER A 109 38.88 -5.77 -9.73
C SER A 109 37.73 -6.72 -9.38
N LYS A 110 38.07 -7.94 -8.97
CA LYS A 110 37.07 -8.96 -8.60
C LYS A 110 36.03 -8.48 -7.59
N PRO A 111 36.37 -7.76 -6.49
CA PRO A 111 35.38 -7.28 -5.54
C PRO A 111 34.34 -6.32 -6.17
N GLN A 112 34.76 -5.49 -7.13
CA GLN A 112 33.87 -4.54 -7.79
C GLN A 112 32.96 -5.23 -8.81
N MET A 113 33.44 -6.28 -9.47
CA MET A 113 32.61 -7.11 -10.33
C MET A 113 31.53 -7.87 -9.51
N ASP A 114 31.89 -8.38 -8.35
CA ASP A 114 30.95 -9.07 -7.45
C ASP A 114 29.89 -8.08 -6.91
N GLU A 115 30.28 -6.86 -6.55
CA GLU A 115 29.35 -5.79 -6.16
C GLU A 115 28.41 -5.40 -7.30
N GLN A 116 28.93 -5.26 -8.52
CA GLN A 116 28.11 -4.96 -9.70
C GLN A 116 27.09 -6.06 -9.96
N ARG A 117 27.49 -7.33 -9.88
CA ARG A 117 26.60 -8.49 -10.00
C ARG A 117 25.50 -8.49 -8.94
N ALA A 118 25.85 -8.18 -7.69
CA ALA A 118 24.87 -8.07 -6.62
C ALA A 118 23.83 -6.98 -6.92
N LYS A 119 24.25 -5.80 -7.39
CA LYS A 119 23.34 -4.72 -7.81
C LYS A 119 22.46 -5.13 -8.99
N LEU A 120 22.98 -5.86 -9.97
CA LEU A 120 22.20 -6.37 -11.09
C LEU A 120 21.13 -7.37 -10.62
N ILE A 121 21.48 -8.28 -9.71
CA ILE A 121 20.54 -9.22 -9.10
C ILE A 121 19.41 -8.47 -8.37
N GLU A 122 19.75 -7.48 -7.56
CA GLU A 122 18.78 -6.67 -6.81
C GLU A 122 17.79 -5.95 -7.72
N VAL A 123 18.20 -5.50 -8.89
CA VAL A 123 17.34 -4.83 -9.87
C VAL A 123 16.53 -5.81 -10.71
N ILE A 124 17.12 -6.92 -11.12
CA ILE A 124 16.51 -7.87 -12.06
C ILE A 124 15.53 -8.81 -11.35
N TYR A 125 15.91 -9.39 -10.21
CA TYR A 125 15.12 -10.44 -9.55
C TYR A 125 13.68 -10.02 -9.23
N PRO A 126 13.40 -8.81 -8.72
CA PRO A 126 12.03 -8.40 -8.46
C PRO A 126 11.15 -8.33 -9.71
N ARG A 127 11.73 -8.21 -10.91
CA ARG A 127 10.98 -8.16 -12.17
C ARG A 127 10.61 -9.56 -12.70
N PHE A 128 11.28 -10.61 -12.24
CA PHE A 128 11.06 -11.97 -12.72
C PHE A 128 10.22 -12.79 -11.74
N ASP A 129 9.33 -13.62 -12.26
CA ASP A 129 8.61 -14.64 -11.48
C ASP A 129 9.35 -15.96 -11.58
N PHE A 130 10.41 -16.12 -10.79
CA PHE A 130 11.18 -17.35 -10.76
C PHE A 130 10.37 -18.58 -10.35
N PRO A 131 9.41 -18.51 -9.41
CA PRO A 131 8.49 -19.59 -9.12
C PRO A 131 7.71 -20.07 -10.35
N GLU A 132 7.11 -19.17 -11.11
CA GLU A 132 6.36 -19.51 -12.31
C GLU A 132 7.28 -20.01 -13.45
N MET A 133 8.47 -19.42 -13.62
CA MET A 133 9.48 -19.89 -14.57
C MET A 133 9.95 -21.32 -14.24
N ALA A 134 10.27 -21.59 -12.98
CA ALA A 134 10.69 -22.92 -12.50
C ALA A 134 9.59 -23.95 -12.69
N LYS A 135 8.36 -23.62 -12.31
CA LYS A 135 7.18 -24.47 -12.51
C LYS A 135 6.98 -24.84 -13.98
N ARG A 136 7.04 -23.84 -14.86
CA ARG A 136 6.91 -24.08 -16.31
C ARG A 136 8.07 -24.88 -16.89
N SER A 137 9.28 -24.67 -16.38
CA SER A 137 10.48 -25.43 -16.84
C SER A 137 10.49 -26.88 -16.37
N LEU A 138 9.84 -27.23 -15.26
CA LEU A 138 9.63 -28.63 -14.86
C LEU A 138 8.39 -29.26 -15.51
N GLY A 139 7.44 -28.45 -16.00
CA GLY A 139 6.23 -28.94 -16.64
C GLY A 139 5.47 -29.96 -15.78
N PRO A 140 5.09 -31.14 -16.32
CA PRO A 140 4.37 -32.17 -15.56
C PRO A 140 5.15 -32.73 -14.36
N ASN A 141 6.46 -32.57 -14.32
CA ASN A 141 7.28 -33.02 -13.20
C ASN A 141 7.09 -32.15 -11.96
N TRP A 142 6.61 -30.89 -12.10
CA TRP A 142 6.37 -29.98 -11.00
C TRP A 142 5.34 -30.51 -10.00
N THR A 143 4.20 -31.00 -10.46
CA THR A 143 3.11 -31.48 -9.60
C THR A 143 3.45 -32.77 -8.84
N ARG A 144 4.53 -33.45 -9.23
CA ARG A 144 5.06 -34.64 -8.57
C ARG A 144 6.04 -34.30 -7.43
N ARG A 145 6.32 -33.01 -7.19
CA ARG A 145 7.28 -32.54 -6.19
C ARG A 145 6.56 -32.08 -4.94
N THR A 146 7.19 -32.31 -3.79
CA THR A 146 6.71 -31.74 -2.53
C THR A 146 6.88 -30.22 -2.53
N PRO A 147 6.17 -29.48 -1.68
CA PRO A 147 6.36 -28.04 -1.54
C PRO A 147 7.82 -27.65 -1.24
N GLU A 148 8.52 -28.44 -0.44
CA GLU A 148 9.94 -28.24 -0.08
C GLU A 148 10.83 -28.42 -1.30
N GLU A 149 10.64 -29.49 -2.08
CA GLU A 149 11.37 -29.74 -3.33
C GLU A 149 11.11 -28.62 -4.36
N GLN A 150 9.87 -28.13 -4.42
CA GLN A 150 9.50 -27.01 -5.31
C GLN A 150 10.24 -25.74 -4.90
N LEU A 151 10.24 -25.39 -3.62
CA LEU A 151 10.92 -24.20 -3.10
C LEU A 151 12.43 -24.28 -3.32
N GLU A 152 13.04 -25.43 -3.03
CA GLU A 152 14.46 -25.69 -3.28
C GLU A 152 14.80 -25.53 -4.77
N PHE A 153 13.99 -26.12 -5.63
CA PHE A 153 14.19 -26.05 -7.08
C PHE A 153 14.10 -24.60 -7.61
N VAL A 154 13.15 -23.79 -7.11
CA VAL A 154 13.05 -22.36 -7.47
C VAL A 154 14.35 -21.62 -7.17
N GLY A 155 14.94 -21.83 -5.99
CA GLY A 155 16.21 -21.19 -5.61
C GLY A 155 17.36 -21.61 -6.53
N ILE A 156 17.46 -22.91 -6.81
CA ILE A 156 18.50 -23.46 -7.71
C ILE A 156 18.33 -22.95 -9.13
N PHE A 157 17.08 -22.89 -9.62
CA PHE A 157 16.76 -22.38 -10.96
C PHE A 157 17.07 -20.89 -11.10
N ALA A 158 16.71 -20.06 -10.10
CA ALA A 158 17.03 -18.64 -10.10
C ALA A 158 18.56 -18.41 -10.13
N ALA A 159 19.32 -19.17 -9.34
CA ALA A 159 20.78 -19.12 -9.36
C ALA A 159 21.37 -19.58 -10.71
N LEU A 160 20.79 -20.61 -11.34
CA LEU A 160 21.17 -21.05 -12.69
C LEU A 160 20.96 -19.94 -13.72
N MET A 161 19.80 -19.27 -13.67
CA MET A 161 19.49 -18.15 -14.57
C MET A 161 20.47 -17.00 -14.39
N GLY A 162 20.73 -16.60 -13.15
CA GLY A 162 21.70 -15.54 -12.86
C GLY A 162 23.05 -15.80 -13.48
N ARG A 163 23.59 -17.02 -13.32
CA ARG A 163 24.89 -17.38 -13.90
C ARG A 163 24.89 -17.48 -15.42
N ALA A 164 23.86 -18.12 -15.98
CA ALA A 164 23.80 -18.37 -17.42
C ALA A 164 23.76 -17.07 -18.25
N TYR A 165 23.27 -15.97 -17.67
CA TYR A 165 23.07 -14.72 -18.39
C TYR A 165 23.87 -13.54 -17.85
N ALA A 166 24.56 -13.66 -16.71
CA ALA A 166 25.34 -12.58 -16.10
C ALA A 166 26.37 -11.97 -17.06
N ASP A 167 27.21 -12.80 -17.62
CA ASP A 167 28.30 -12.35 -18.52
C ASP A 167 27.74 -11.66 -19.78
N ASN A 168 26.62 -12.15 -20.31
CA ASN A 168 25.94 -11.54 -21.45
C ASN A 168 25.40 -10.14 -21.07
N ILE A 169 24.75 -10.02 -19.89
CA ILE A 169 24.22 -8.74 -19.40
C ILE A 169 25.36 -7.74 -19.18
N GLU A 170 26.47 -8.17 -18.57
CA GLU A 170 27.65 -7.35 -18.32
C GLU A 170 28.34 -6.87 -19.61
N SER A 171 28.15 -7.56 -20.73
CA SER A 171 28.71 -7.18 -22.01
C SER A 171 27.98 -6.02 -22.73
N TYR A 172 26.76 -5.68 -22.31
CA TYR A 172 25.94 -4.65 -22.96
C TYR A 172 26.27 -3.22 -22.50
N THR A 173 27.48 -2.77 -22.77
CA THR A 173 27.97 -1.44 -22.32
C THR A 173 27.61 -0.29 -23.25
N SER A 174 27.57 -0.53 -24.59
CA SER A 174 27.34 0.48 -25.64
C SER A 174 26.03 0.28 -26.42
N GLN A 175 25.35 -0.85 -26.23
CA GLN A 175 24.16 -1.19 -26.98
C GLN A 175 22.93 -0.39 -26.51
N ASN A 176 21.99 -0.15 -27.42
CA ASN A 176 20.69 0.47 -27.15
C ASN A 176 19.58 -0.56 -27.23
N VAL A 177 18.51 -0.36 -26.45
CA VAL A 177 17.34 -1.23 -26.47
C VAL A 177 16.17 -0.48 -27.14
N LEU A 178 15.72 -1.02 -28.27
CA LEU A 178 14.54 -0.54 -28.99
C LEU A 178 13.32 -1.36 -28.58
N TYR A 179 12.27 -0.70 -28.13
CA TYR A 179 10.97 -1.30 -27.81
C TYR A 179 10.11 -1.24 -29.06
N THR A 180 9.80 -2.40 -29.65
CA THR A 180 9.20 -2.45 -31.00
C THR A 180 7.73 -2.75 -30.97
N ARG A 181 7.23 -3.47 -29.94
CA ARG A 181 5.82 -3.84 -29.83
C ARG A 181 5.46 -4.14 -28.39
N GLU A 182 4.23 -3.81 -28.01
CA GLU A 182 3.56 -4.28 -26.80
C GLU A 182 2.23 -4.94 -27.21
N SER A 183 1.92 -6.06 -26.57
CA SER A 183 0.59 -6.66 -26.64
C SER A 183 0.19 -7.07 -25.23
N GLU A 184 -1.08 -6.79 -24.86
CA GLU A 184 -1.67 -7.12 -23.58
C GLU A 184 -2.98 -7.87 -23.82
N ASP A 185 -3.16 -9.00 -23.14
CA ASP A 185 -4.38 -9.78 -23.13
C ASP A 185 -4.69 -10.19 -21.68
N GLN A 186 -5.69 -9.53 -21.09
CA GLN A 186 -6.12 -9.72 -19.70
C GLN A 186 -4.96 -9.61 -18.69
N ASN A 187 -4.49 -10.75 -18.20
CA ASN A 187 -3.41 -10.86 -17.22
C ASN A 187 -2.06 -11.26 -17.83
N TYR A 188 -1.96 -11.29 -19.15
CA TYR A 188 -0.73 -11.60 -19.86
C TYR A 188 -0.34 -10.46 -20.78
N ALA A 189 0.97 -10.28 -20.95
CA ALA A 189 1.51 -9.30 -21.88
C ALA A 189 2.79 -9.80 -22.53
N GLN A 190 3.12 -9.23 -23.66
CA GLN A 190 4.39 -9.41 -24.34
C GLN A 190 4.96 -8.05 -24.71
N VAL A 191 6.25 -7.86 -24.42
CA VAL A 191 7.02 -6.70 -24.82
C VAL A 191 8.16 -7.17 -25.72
N ASP A 192 8.14 -6.74 -26.96
CA ASP A 192 9.17 -7.10 -27.95
C ASP A 192 10.24 -6.02 -27.99
N THR A 193 11.48 -6.42 -27.88
CA THR A 193 12.63 -5.51 -27.94
C THR A 193 13.68 -6.01 -28.91
N LYS A 194 14.54 -5.08 -29.34
CA LYS A 194 15.77 -5.36 -30.07
C LYS A 194 16.94 -4.67 -29.42
N ILE A 195 17.98 -5.42 -29.09
CA ILE A 195 19.26 -4.85 -28.68
C ILE A 195 20.02 -4.52 -29.94
N VAL A 196 20.45 -3.29 -30.10
CA VAL A 196 21.18 -2.79 -31.26
C VAL A 196 22.50 -2.17 -30.82
N GLY A 197 23.54 -2.42 -31.59
CA GLY A 197 24.88 -1.86 -31.38
C GLY A 197 25.63 -1.76 -32.71
N ASP A 198 26.75 -1.06 -32.71
CA ASP A 198 27.45 -0.68 -33.95
C ASP A 198 28.11 -1.85 -34.70
N SER A 199 28.37 -2.98 -34.03
CA SER A 199 29.20 -4.04 -34.58
C SER A 199 28.55 -5.43 -34.67
N GLN A 200 27.27 -5.56 -34.27
CA GLN A 200 26.57 -6.84 -34.26
C GLN A 200 25.15 -6.73 -34.82
N PRO A 201 24.64 -7.80 -35.46
CA PRO A 201 23.24 -7.80 -35.88
C PRO A 201 22.30 -7.61 -34.67
N PRO A 202 21.14 -6.97 -34.88
CA PRO A 202 20.16 -6.77 -33.81
C PRO A 202 19.74 -8.08 -33.14
N LEU A 203 19.80 -8.14 -31.82
CA LEU A 203 19.33 -9.29 -31.04
C LEU A 203 17.89 -9.04 -30.57
N ALA A 204 16.96 -9.88 -31.01
CA ALA A 204 15.59 -9.82 -30.54
C ALA A 204 15.48 -10.46 -29.15
N ILE A 205 14.84 -9.76 -28.21
CA ILE A 205 14.45 -10.26 -26.90
C ILE A 205 12.99 -9.89 -26.65
N ASN A 206 12.15 -10.92 -26.50
CA ASN A 206 10.73 -10.72 -26.20
C ASN A 206 10.47 -11.16 -24.75
N TYR A 207 9.95 -10.26 -23.96
CA TYR A 207 9.56 -10.49 -22.58
C TYR A 207 8.13 -10.98 -22.53
N LYS A 208 7.89 -12.18 -21.98
CA LYS A 208 6.54 -12.68 -21.69
C LYS A 208 6.23 -12.41 -20.22
N LEU A 209 5.17 -11.65 -19.98
CA LEU A 209 4.80 -11.17 -18.67
C LEU A 209 3.41 -11.67 -18.27
N HIS A 210 3.21 -11.79 -16.97
CA HIS A 210 1.89 -11.95 -16.41
C HIS A 210 1.72 -10.98 -15.22
N ARG A 211 0.48 -10.70 -14.89
CA ARG A 211 0.14 -9.78 -13.80
C ARG A 211 0.12 -10.54 -12.49
N VAL A 212 0.94 -10.09 -11.54
CA VAL A 212 0.95 -10.54 -10.15
C VAL A 212 0.60 -9.33 -9.31
N ASP A 213 -0.51 -9.36 -8.63
CA ASP A 213 -1.10 -8.20 -7.94
C ASP A 213 -1.30 -7.02 -8.90
N LYS A 214 -0.50 -5.98 -8.78
CA LYS A 214 -0.56 -4.78 -9.65
C LYS A 214 0.68 -4.62 -10.53
N GLU A 215 1.58 -5.61 -10.53
CA GLU A 215 2.85 -5.55 -11.25
C GLU A 215 2.92 -6.57 -12.37
N TRP A 216 3.64 -6.22 -13.43
CA TRP A 216 3.99 -7.14 -14.49
C TRP A 216 5.27 -7.89 -14.15
N LYS A 217 5.22 -9.21 -14.04
CA LYS A 217 6.37 -10.10 -13.78
C LYS A 217 6.69 -10.91 -15.02
N VAL A 218 7.98 -11.02 -15.32
CA VAL A 218 8.47 -11.83 -16.45
C VAL A 218 8.45 -13.29 -16.05
N TYR A 219 7.72 -14.11 -16.81
CA TYR A 219 7.69 -15.56 -16.62
C TYR A 219 8.40 -16.35 -17.74
N ASP A 220 8.81 -15.71 -18.84
CA ASP A 220 9.63 -16.28 -19.88
C ASP A 220 10.33 -15.19 -20.69
N LEU A 221 11.51 -15.48 -21.20
CA LEU A 221 12.21 -14.69 -22.20
C LEU A 221 12.32 -15.51 -23.48
N VAL A 222 12.07 -14.87 -24.63
CA VAL A 222 12.36 -15.45 -25.94
C VAL A 222 13.52 -14.67 -26.54
N ILE A 223 14.68 -15.29 -26.63
CA ILE A 223 15.94 -14.71 -27.12
C ILE A 223 16.28 -15.34 -28.46
N ALA A 224 16.36 -14.52 -29.51
CA ALA A 224 16.56 -15.02 -30.89
C ALA A 224 15.62 -16.20 -31.24
N ASP A 225 14.32 -15.99 -30.96
CA ASP A 225 13.22 -16.94 -31.17
C ASP A 225 13.27 -18.23 -30.30
N ILE A 226 14.17 -18.31 -29.33
CA ILE A 226 14.26 -19.43 -28.40
C ILE A 226 13.72 -19.05 -27.04
N SER A 227 12.60 -19.67 -26.62
CA SER A 227 12.09 -19.56 -25.26
C SER A 227 13.05 -20.18 -24.26
N VAL A 228 13.46 -19.39 -23.27
CA VAL A 228 14.36 -19.82 -22.20
C VAL A 228 13.71 -20.94 -21.39
N VAL A 229 12.46 -20.74 -20.97
CA VAL A 229 11.70 -21.70 -20.15
C VAL A 229 11.52 -23.03 -20.90
N ASN A 230 11.13 -23.00 -22.19
CA ASN A 230 10.94 -24.20 -22.97
C ASN A 230 12.28 -24.95 -23.27
N ASN A 231 13.36 -24.19 -23.48
CA ASN A 231 14.69 -24.77 -23.66
C ASN A 231 15.13 -25.54 -22.40
N TYR A 232 14.97 -24.93 -21.20
CA TYR A 232 15.26 -25.63 -19.95
C TYR A 232 14.31 -26.80 -19.71
N ARG A 233 13.02 -26.64 -20.01
CA ARG A 233 12.06 -27.74 -19.91
C ARG A 233 12.51 -28.98 -20.70
N SER A 234 12.91 -28.79 -21.95
CA SER A 234 13.40 -29.89 -22.79
C SER A 234 14.67 -30.53 -22.24
N GLN A 235 15.55 -29.76 -21.59
CA GLN A 235 16.76 -30.27 -20.96
C GLN A 235 16.43 -31.05 -19.68
N PHE A 236 15.58 -30.50 -18.82
CA PHE A 236 15.19 -31.11 -17.54
C PHE A 236 14.40 -32.42 -17.77
N ASP A 237 13.45 -32.39 -18.69
CA ASP A 237 12.71 -33.62 -19.08
C ASP A 237 13.64 -34.75 -19.51
N ARG A 238 14.68 -34.44 -20.32
CA ARG A 238 15.68 -35.45 -20.75
C ARG A 238 16.46 -36.00 -19.56
N VAL A 239 16.88 -35.15 -18.61
CA VAL A 239 17.64 -35.62 -17.44
C VAL A 239 16.76 -36.47 -16.54
N ILE A 240 15.54 -36.01 -16.25
CA ILE A 240 14.59 -36.71 -15.37
C ILE A 240 14.21 -38.08 -16.00
N ALA A 241 13.95 -38.11 -17.31
CA ALA A 241 13.60 -39.36 -18.02
C ALA A 241 14.73 -40.37 -18.06
N ARG A 242 15.99 -39.93 -18.16
CA ARG A 242 17.17 -40.82 -18.22
C ARG A 242 17.67 -41.25 -16.84
N SER A 243 17.36 -40.45 -15.81
CA SER A 243 17.89 -40.64 -14.46
C SER A 243 16.84 -40.37 -13.41
N SER A 244 16.82 -39.14 -12.85
CA SER A 244 15.84 -38.76 -11.83
C SER A 244 15.81 -37.23 -11.62
N PHE A 245 14.80 -36.76 -10.89
CA PHE A 245 14.74 -35.36 -10.39
C PHE A 245 15.91 -35.07 -9.43
N ALA A 246 16.24 -35.99 -8.54
CA ALA A 246 17.38 -35.84 -7.62
C ALA A 246 18.69 -35.63 -8.36
N GLU A 247 18.91 -36.36 -9.46
CA GLU A 247 20.11 -36.21 -10.31
C GLU A 247 20.10 -34.85 -11.03
N LEU A 248 18.94 -34.36 -11.49
CA LEU A 248 18.82 -33.03 -12.06
C LEU A 248 19.27 -31.97 -11.02
N VAL A 249 18.71 -32.01 -9.81
CA VAL A 249 19.04 -31.09 -8.72
C VAL A 249 20.54 -31.17 -8.39
N ARG A 250 21.10 -32.39 -8.26
CA ARG A 250 22.53 -32.60 -8.00
C ARG A 250 23.39 -31.93 -9.06
N THR A 251 23.06 -32.15 -10.33
CA THR A 251 23.80 -31.60 -11.46
C THR A 251 23.72 -30.07 -11.52
N MET A 252 22.55 -29.51 -11.23
CA MET A 252 22.37 -28.07 -11.18
C MET A 252 23.16 -27.43 -10.02
N LYS A 253 23.19 -28.08 -8.84
CA LYS A 253 24.01 -27.65 -7.69
C LYS A 253 25.50 -27.76 -7.95
N ALA A 254 25.97 -28.84 -8.56
CA ALA A 254 27.38 -29.04 -8.88
C ALA A 254 27.96 -27.99 -9.84
N LYS A 255 27.10 -27.31 -10.61
CA LYS A 255 27.45 -26.15 -11.44
C LYS A 255 27.36 -24.83 -10.69
N GLN A 256 27.08 -24.85 -9.38
CA GLN A 256 27.21 -23.70 -8.50
C GLN A 256 28.67 -23.59 -8.05
N PRO A 257 29.30 -22.40 -8.11
CA PRO A 257 30.66 -22.21 -7.62
C PRO A 257 30.74 -22.40 -6.11
#